data_74dbcf22477f99a6e72f6f446293fb2c
#
_entry.id   74dbcf22477f99a6e72f6f446293fb2c
#
_cell.length_a   1.000
_cell.length_b   1.000
_cell.length_c   1.000
_cell.angle_alpha   90.00
_cell.angle_beta   90.00
_cell.angle_gamma   90.00
#
_symmetry.space_group_name_H-M   'P 1'
#
loop_
_entity.id
_entity.type
_entity.pdbx_description
1 polymer ?
#
loop_
_entity_poly.entity_id
_entity_poly.type
_entity_poly.pdbx_seq_one_letter_code
_entity_poly.pdbx_strand_id
1 'polypeptide(L)'
;MAVCQISFFGAAIQKAAGMNVIIPEKLTGRTPVLYLLHGLSDDYTAWCRRTSIERYVSDMKLIVVMPDSNRGWYTNSINPPGLKFEDHIMQDVIGFVERTFPVIRERRGRAIGGLSMGGYGAIKLALKHPEVFCSAHSHSGALTRLAALTQSTQTEAYILEAKAIFGTAAVGGRDDCQALAAACPKNLRPHLWIDCGTQDFLLQDNRTMHRHLLKLKFKHTYHEYPGTHAWSYWDAHIQDALRFHAKNLKI
;
A
#
# COMPACT_ATOMS: atom_id res chain seq x y z
N MET A 1 12.64 0.26 -20.85
CA MET A 1 11.97 0.85 -19.65
C MET A 1 12.73 2.07 -19.17
N ALA A 2 12.04 3.04 -18.58
CA ALA A 2 12.67 4.18 -17.92
C ALA A 2 12.29 4.21 -16.44
N VAL A 3 13.27 4.55 -15.57
CA VAL A 3 13.01 4.89 -14.17
C VAL A 3 13.19 6.39 -14.01
N CYS A 4 12.13 7.07 -13.59
CA CYS A 4 12.13 8.51 -13.32
C CYS A 4 12.13 8.72 -11.81
N GLN A 5 13.13 9.43 -11.30
CA GLN A 5 13.11 9.94 -9.94
C GLN A 5 12.53 11.35 -9.97
N ILE A 6 11.48 11.56 -9.22
CA ILE A 6 10.70 12.80 -9.24
C ILE A 6 10.66 13.38 -7.83
N SER A 7 10.98 14.68 -7.73
CA SER A 7 10.74 15.48 -6.53
C SER A 7 9.66 16.51 -6.84
N PHE A 8 8.64 16.59 -6.00
CA PHE A 8 7.54 17.52 -6.18
C PHE A 8 7.02 18.03 -4.83
N PHE A 9 6.33 19.15 -4.84
CA PHE A 9 5.73 19.69 -3.62
C PHE A 9 4.42 19.00 -3.31
N GLY A 10 4.34 18.35 -2.14
CA GLY A 10 3.13 17.74 -1.62
C GLY A 10 2.33 18.76 -0.81
N ALA A 11 1.20 19.21 -1.35
CA ALA A 11 0.36 20.22 -0.69
C ALA A 11 -0.24 19.69 0.63
N ALA A 12 -0.60 18.42 0.69
CA ALA A 12 -1.15 17.80 1.90
C ALA A 12 -0.12 17.72 3.05
N ILE A 13 1.16 17.56 2.72
CA ILE A 13 2.24 17.44 3.70
C ILE A 13 3.11 18.69 3.81
N GLN A 14 2.81 19.74 3.05
CA GLN A 14 3.47 21.06 3.06
C GLN A 14 5.01 21.00 2.92
N LYS A 15 5.51 20.03 2.12
CA LYS A 15 6.94 19.85 1.84
C LYS A 15 7.19 19.18 0.51
N ALA A 16 8.43 19.23 0.04
CA ALA A 16 8.88 18.40 -1.07
C ALA A 16 8.89 16.92 -0.67
N ALA A 17 8.41 16.07 -1.56
CA ALA A 17 8.44 14.61 -1.41
C ALA A 17 8.98 13.96 -2.69
N GLY A 18 9.59 12.79 -2.52
CA GLY A 18 10.12 12.00 -3.62
C GLY A 18 9.19 10.90 -4.06
N MET A 19 9.32 10.48 -5.31
CA MET A 19 8.80 9.21 -5.80
C MET A 19 9.65 8.68 -6.96
N ASN A 20 9.74 7.35 -7.08
CA ASN A 20 10.22 6.70 -8.29
C ASN A 20 9.05 6.26 -9.16
N VAL A 21 9.18 6.41 -10.46
CA VAL A 21 8.18 5.95 -11.44
C VAL A 21 8.86 5.09 -12.49
N ILE A 22 8.41 3.84 -12.62
CA ILE A 22 8.83 2.94 -13.69
C ILE A 22 7.83 3.08 -14.84
N ILE A 23 8.36 3.37 -16.05
CA ILE A 23 7.58 3.61 -17.25
C ILE A 23 7.92 2.55 -18.30
N PRO A 24 6.93 1.87 -18.90
CA PRO A 24 7.15 0.94 -20.00
C PRO A 24 7.85 1.61 -21.18
N GLU A 25 8.69 0.85 -21.91
CA GLU A 25 9.40 1.35 -23.10
C GLU A 25 8.44 1.87 -24.18
N LYS A 26 7.34 1.17 -24.38
CA LYS A 26 6.33 1.53 -25.38
C LYS A 26 5.01 1.86 -24.68
N LEU A 27 4.70 3.14 -24.61
CA LEU A 27 3.39 3.63 -24.17
C LEU A 27 2.47 3.77 -25.39
N THR A 28 1.57 2.83 -25.56
CA THR A 28 0.52 2.91 -26.60
C THR A 28 -0.82 3.24 -25.94
N GLY A 29 -1.17 4.52 -25.89
CA GLY A 29 -2.39 5.00 -25.23
C GLY A 29 -2.29 5.04 -23.70
N ARG A 30 -3.45 5.11 -23.03
CA ARG A 30 -3.51 5.18 -21.55
C ARG A 30 -3.17 3.84 -20.92
N THR A 31 -2.37 3.89 -19.87
CA THR A 31 -1.77 2.73 -19.20
C THR A 31 -2.25 2.64 -17.75
N PRO A 32 -2.56 1.45 -17.22
CA PRO A 32 -2.83 1.27 -15.80
C PRO A 32 -1.64 1.61 -14.91
N VAL A 33 -1.93 1.90 -13.63
CA VAL A 33 -0.94 2.26 -12.61
C VAL A 33 -1.04 1.34 -11.40
N LEU A 34 0.11 0.89 -10.92
CA LEU A 34 0.30 0.30 -9.60
C LEU A 34 1.02 1.32 -8.70
N TYR A 35 0.37 1.76 -7.63
CA TYR A 35 0.99 2.50 -6.54
C TYR A 35 1.58 1.50 -5.55
N LEU A 36 2.92 1.46 -5.43
CA LEU A 36 3.67 0.45 -4.68
C LEU A 36 4.34 1.09 -3.46
N LEU A 37 3.82 0.76 -2.28
CA LEU A 37 4.11 1.43 -1.02
C LEU A 37 5.25 0.73 -0.25
N HIS A 38 6.18 1.51 0.31
CA HIS A 38 7.32 1.03 1.09
C HIS A 38 6.97 0.70 2.54
N GLY A 39 7.86 0.00 3.25
CA GLY A 39 7.76 -0.36 4.66
C GLY A 39 8.18 0.75 5.63
N LEU A 40 7.99 0.49 6.93
CA LEU A 40 8.42 1.41 7.98
C LEU A 40 9.94 1.62 7.93
N SER A 41 10.36 2.88 7.98
CA SER A 41 11.78 3.30 7.89
C SER A 41 12.47 3.09 6.53
N ASP A 42 11.73 2.69 5.51
CA ASP A 42 12.14 2.75 4.11
C ASP A 42 11.75 4.11 3.49
N ASP A 43 12.03 4.26 2.20
CA ASP A 43 11.67 5.39 1.37
C ASP A 43 11.21 4.96 -0.03
N TYR A 44 10.89 5.92 -0.89
CA TYR A 44 10.46 5.69 -2.28
C TYR A 44 11.49 4.96 -3.16
N THR A 45 12.75 4.84 -2.73
CA THR A 45 13.81 4.15 -3.48
C THR A 45 13.92 2.66 -3.15
N ALA A 46 13.31 2.23 -2.04
CA ALA A 46 13.55 0.92 -1.46
C ALA A 46 13.17 -0.23 -2.41
N TRP A 47 12.03 -0.17 -3.07
CA TRP A 47 11.62 -1.21 -4.02
C TRP A 47 12.60 -1.40 -5.19
N CYS A 48 13.13 -0.31 -5.77
CA CYS A 48 14.14 -0.40 -6.83
C CYS A 48 15.48 -0.94 -6.32
N ARG A 49 15.91 -0.54 -5.11
CA ARG A 49 17.22 -0.92 -4.55
C ARG A 49 17.27 -2.34 -3.99
N ARG A 50 16.13 -2.84 -3.54
CA ARG A 50 16.05 -4.10 -2.79
C ARG A 50 15.45 -5.26 -3.58
N THR A 51 14.87 -4.98 -4.75
CA THR A 51 14.20 -5.97 -5.59
C THR A 51 14.59 -5.82 -7.05
N SER A 52 14.21 -6.80 -7.87
CA SER A 52 14.32 -6.71 -9.32
C SER A 52 13.02 -6.19 -9.96
N ILE A 53 12.32 -5.26 -9.31
CA ILE A 53 10.99 -4.79 -9.75
C ILE A 53 10.98 -4.30 -11.21
N GLU A 54 12.00 -3.57 -11.66
CA GLU A 54 12.14 -3.14 -13.05
C GLU A 54 12.07 -4.33 -14.01
N ARG A 55 12.86 -5.36 -13.74
CA ARG A 55 12.89 -6.57 -14.57
C ARG A 55 11.54 -7.30 -14.57
N TYR A 56 10.87 -7.36 -13.41
CA TYR A 56 9.61 -8.07 -13.29
C TYR A 56 8.46 -7.40 -14.05
N VAL A 57 8.53 -6.09 -14.26
CA VAL A 57 7.49 -5.35 -14.99
C VAL A 57 7.90 -4.99 -16.43
N SER A 58 9.07 -5.48 -16.91
CA SER A 58 9.64 -5.10 -18.22
C SER A 58 8.69 -5.35 -19.39
N ASP A 59 7.97 -6.46 -19.36
CA ASP A 59 7.05 -6.86 -20.42
C ASP A 59 5.59 -6.50 -20.11
N MET A 60 5.35 -5.79 -18.99
CA MET A 60 4.00 -5.39 -18.57
C MET A 60 3.66 -4.01 -19.09
N LYS A 61 2.43 -3.84 -19.59
CA LYS A 61 1.87 -2.53 -19.91
C LYS A 61 1.37 -1.86 -18.62
N LEU A 62 2.30 -1.52 -17.73
CA LEU A 62 2.03 -1.04 -16.38
C LEU A 62 2.99 0.08 -15.99
N ILE A 63 2.48 1.19 -15.48
CA ILE A 63 3.29 2.20 -14.79
C ILE A 63 3.32 1.83 -13.31
N VAL A 64 4.51 1.81 -12.69
CA VAL A 64 4.66 1.57 -11.26
C VAL A 64 5.12 2.86 -10.58
N VAL A 65 4.37 3.33 -9.60
CA VAL A 65 4.65 4.55 -8.85
C VAL A 65 4.99 4.17 -7.41
N MET A 66 6.17 4.53 -6.95
CA MET A 66 6.68 4.25 -5.62
C MET A 66 6.86 5.57 -4.85
N PRO A 67 5.83 6.05 -4.14
CA PRO A 67 5.86 7.31 -3.43
C PRO A 67 6.51 7.16 -2.05
N ASP A 68 7.01 8.28 -1.51
CA ASP A 68 7.44 8.40 -0.12
C ASP A 68 6.24 8.65 0.81
N SER A 69 6.28 8.06 1.98
CA SER A 69 5.34 8.33 3.09
C SER A 69 6.07 8.48 4.43
N ASN A 70 7.41 8.52 4.40
CA ASN A 70 8.17 8.54 5.63
C ASN A 70 7.67 7.45 6.61
N ARG A 71 7.58 7.73 7.90
CA ARG A 71 7.01 6.86 8.95
C ARG A 71 5.52 7.14 9.21
N GLY A 72 4.80 7.76 8.24
CA GLY A 72 3.45 8.30 8.43
C GLY A 72 2.31 7.31 8.24
N TRP A 73 2.60 6.00 8.09
CA TRP A 73 1.58 4.93 7.99
C TRP A 73 0.52 5.18 6.92
N TYR A 74 0.84 6.01 5.90
CA TYR A 74 -0.13 6.37 4.86
C TYR A 74 -1.44 6.93 5.44
N THR A 75 -1.37 7.63 6.58
CA THR A 75 -2.49 8.06 7.42
C THR A 75 -2.40 9.56 7.68
N ASN A 76 -3.54 10.21 7.74
CA ASN A 76 -3.62 11.60 8.21
C ASN A 76 -3.51 11.62 9.73
N SER A 77 -2.37 12.08 10.24
CA SER A 77 -2.15 12.20 11.68
C SER A 77 -3.23 13.04 12.35
N ILE A 78 -3.70 12.59 13.49
CA ILE A 78 -4.79 13.28 14.20
C ILE A 78 -4.28 14.41 15.10
N ASN A 79 -3.02 14.34 15.56
CA ASN A 79 -2.43 15.35 16.43
C ASN A 79 -1.52 16.30 15.62
N PRO A 80 -1.72 17.64 15.76
CA PRO A 80 -0.80 18.63 15.18
C PRO A 80 0.61 18.56 15.82
N PRO A 81 1.67 18.84 15.04
CA PRO A 81 1.72 19.24 13.64
C PRO A 81 1.79 18.05 12.66
N GLY A 82 0.97 17.04 12.86
CA GLY A 82 1.01 15.80 12.10
C GLY A 82 0.80 15.98 10.59
N LEU A 83 1.56 15.21 9.81
CA LEU A 83 1.48 15.22 8.35
C LEU A 83 0.30 14.39 7.86
N LYS A 84 -0.25 14.75 6.69
CA LYS A 84 -1.43 14.13 6.08
C LYS A 84 -1.04 13.19 4.96
N PHE A 85 -0.41 12.05 5.31
CA PHE A 85 0.10 11.11 4.30
C PHE A 85 -0.98 10.34 3.53
N GLU A 86 -2.19 10.18 4.07
CA GLU A 86 -3.32 9.67 3.29
C GLU A 86 -3.69 10.65 2.17
N ASP A 87 -3.90 11.92 2.50
CA ASP A 87 -4.21 12.97 1.51
C ASP A 87 -3.06 13.14 0.52
N HIS A 88 -1.81 12.99 0.98
CA HIS A 88 -0.65 13.01 0.10
C HIS A 88 -0.72 11.93 -0.98
N ILE A 89 -1.00 10.68 -0.62
CA ILE A 89 -1.16 9.62 -1.62
C ILE A 89 -2.38 9.89 -2.50
N MET A 90 -3.53 10.19 -1.90
CA MET A 90 -4.81 10.25 -2.61
C MET A 90 -4.94 11.50 -3.50
N GLN A 91 -4.37 12.63 -3.09
CA GLN A 91 -4.53 13.91 -3.78
C GLN A 91 -3.25 14.34 -4.49
N ASP A 92 -2.10 14.37 -3.78
CA ASP A 92 -0.87 14.89 -4.36
C ASP A 92 -0.26 13.90 -5.36
N VAL A 93 -0.03 12.62 -4.93
CA VAL A 93 0.63 11.61 -5.77
C VAL A 93 -0.26 11.19 -6.94
N ILE A 94 -1.49 10.74 -6.68
CA ILE A 94 -2.44 10.35 -7.75
C ILE A 94 -2.68 11.53 -8.68
N GLY A 95 -2.94 12.72 -8.15
CA GLY A 95 -3.17 13.93 -8.95
C GLY A 95 -1.97 14.29 -9.81
N PHE A 96 -0.74 14.21 -9.28
CA PHE A 96 0.48 14.44 -10.05
C PHE A 96 0.62 13.41 -11.19
N VAL A 97 0.49 12.13 -10.89
CA VAL A 97 0.61 11.04 -11.86
C VAL A 97 -0.39 11.20 -13.00
N GLU A 98 -1.64 11.54 -12.68
CA GLU A 98 -2.72 11.65 -13.66
C GLU A 98 -2.64 12.89 -14.56
N ARG A 99 -2.02 13.96 -14.11
CA ARG A 99 -1.80 15.14 -14.97
C ARG A 99 -0.52 15.03 -15.81
N THR A 100 0.44 14.18 -15.37
CA THR A 100 1.78 14.13 -15.97
C THR A 100 1.95 12.95 -16.93
N PHE A 101 1.37 11.79 -16.59
CA PHE A 101 1.54 10.56 -17.37
C PHE A 101 0.26 10.14 -18.09
N PRO A 102 0.35 9.43 -19.22
CA PRO A 102 -0.81 8.94 -19.97
C PRO A 102 -1.44 7.72 -19.29
N VAL A 103 -2.08 7.94 -18.12
CA VAL A 103 -2.65 6.87 -17.31
C VAL A 103 -4.17 6.77 -17.43
N ILE A 104 -4.72 5.59 -17.15
CA ILE A 104 -6.17 5.38 -17.02
C ILE A 104 -6.61 5.98 -15.68
N ARG A 105 -7.38 7.07 -15.73
CA ARG A 105 -7.84 7.85 -14.56
C ARG A 105 -9.08 7.29 -13.88
N GLU A 106 -9.46 6.08 -14.19
CA GLU A 106 -10.64 5.41 -13.66
C GLU A 106 -10.21 4.30 -12.69
N ARG A 107 -11.12 3.88 -11.81
CA ARG A 107 -10.92 2.77 -10.87
C ARG A 107 -10.28 1.53 -11.51
N ARG A 108 -10.76 1.15 -12.70
CA ARG A 108 -10.27 -0.03 -13.44
C ARG A 108 -8.79 0.05 -13.83
N GLY A 109 -8.22 1.25 -13.85
CA GLY A 109 -6.81 1.48 -14.19
C GLY A 109 -5.89 1.69 -12.97
N ARG A 110 -6.43 1.63 -11.74
CA ARG A 110 -5.64 1.87 -10.53
C ARG A 110 -5.57 0.64 -9.64
N ALA A 111 -4.35 0.25 -9.32
CA ALA A 111 -4.02 -0.76 -8.31
C ALA A 111 -3.13 -0.14 -7.23
N ILE A 112 -3.13 -0.71 -6.04
CA ILE A 112 -2.27 -0.30 -4.94
C ILE A 112 -1.72 -1.54 -4.24
N GLY A 113 -0.51 -1.46 -3.73
CA GLY A 113 0.08 -2.57 -2.97
C GLY A 113 1.27 -2.14 -2.15
N GLY A 114 1.80 -3.04 -1.36
CA GLY A 114 2.98 -2.75 -0.56
C GLY A 114 3.33 -3.82 0.45
N LEU A 115 4.38 -3.55 1.23
CA LEU A 115 4.88 -4.46 2.25
C LEU A 115 4.77 -3.83 3.65
N SER A 116 4.55 -4.64 4.68
CA SER A 116 4.59 -4.23 6.08
C SER A 116 3.66 -3.00 6.35
N MET A 117 4.22 -1.85 6.74
CA MET A 117 3.50 -0.58 6.82
C MET A 117 2.80 -0.23 5.50
N GLY A 118 3.48 -0.43 4.35
CA GLY A 118 2.90 -0.20 3.03
C GLY A 118 1.80 -1.19 2.67
N GLY A 119 1.91 -2.45 3.13
CA GLY A 119 0.86 -3.45 3.01
C GLY A 119 -0.40 -3.05 3.78
N TYR A 120 -0.23 -2.54 5.00
CA TYR A 120 -1.32 -1.92 5.77
C TYR A 120 -1.91 -0.73 5.01
N GLY A 121 -1.07 0.22 4.57
CA GLY A 121 -1.49 1.40 3.82
C GLY A 121 -2.30 1.05 2.58
N ALA A 122 -1.84 0.07 1.81
CA ALA A 122 -2.51 -0.36 0.58
C ALA A 122 -3.90 -0.94 0.85
N ILE A 123 -4.03 -1.86 1.81
CA ILE A 123 -5.33 -2.44 2.17
C ILE A 123 -6.26 -1.38 2.78
N LYS A 124 -5.73 -0.55 3.70
CA LYS A 124 -6.48 0.55 4.31
C LYS A 124 -7.04 1.51 3.25
N LEU A 125 -6.19 2.02 2.36
CA LEU A 125 -6.60 2.98 1.35
C LEU A 125 -7.60 2.38 0.35
N ALA A 126 -7.39 1.13 -0.09
CA ALA A 126 -8.30 0.47 -1.00
C ALA A 126 -9.68 0.17 -0.38
N LEU A 127 -9.75 -0.11 0.93
CA LEU A 127 -11.01 -0.32 1.64
C LEU A 127 -11.72 0.98 1.99
N LYS A 128 -10.97 2.04 2.27
CA LYS A 128 -11.49 3.37 2.63
C LYS A 128 -11.95 4.17 1.43
N HIS A 129 -11.29 3.98 0.27
CA HIS A 129 -11.60 4.62 -1.01
C HIS A 129 -11.88 3.56 -2.09
N PRO A 130 -12.93 2.73 -1.92
CA PRO A 130 -13.17 1.58 -2.79
C PRO A 130 -13.57 1.97 -4.22
N GLU A 131 -13.95 3.23 -4.44
CA GLU A 131 -14.22 3.82 -5.76
C GLU A 131 -12.95 4.17 -6.52
N VAL A 132 -11.75 4.17 -5.87
CA VAL A 132 -10.49 4.60 -6.48
C VAL A 132 -9.68 3.43 -7.02
N PHE A 133 -9.60 2.32 -6.30
CA PHE A 133 -8.74 1.18 -6.64
C PHE A 133 -9.53 -0.07 -6.98
N CYS A 134 -9.20 -0.75 -8.08
CA CYS A 134 -9.85 -2.02 -8.46
C CYS A 134 -9.24 -3.21 -7.73
N SER A 135 -7.95 -3.14 -7.37
CA SER A 135 -7.24 -4.22 -6.68
C SER A 135 -6.18 -3.70 -5.72
N ALA A 136 -5.95 -4.45 -4.64
CA ALA A 136 -4.91 -4.15 -3.68
C ALA A 136 -4.15 -5.40 -3.24
N HIS A 137 -2.82 -5.26 -2.97
CA HIS A 137 -2.05 -6.35 -2.36
C HIS A 137 -1.32 -5.91 -1.09
N SER A 138 -1.04 -6.89 -0.25
CA SER A 138 -0.27 -6.72 0.98
C SER A 138 0.68 -7.89 1.17
N HIS A 139 1.99 -7.61 1.21
CA HIS A 139 3.01 -8.56 1.67
C HIS A 139 3.31 -8.29 3.14
N SER A 140 3.15 -9.28 4.00
CA SER A 140 3.47 -9.16 5.44
C SER A 140 2.88 -7.89 6.08
N GLY A 141 1.65 -7.54 5.76
CA GLY A 141 1.05 -6.27 6.20
C GLY A 141 0.73 -6.23 7.69
N ALA A 142 0.90 -5.07 8.32
CA ALA A 142 0.53 -4.83 9.72
C ALA A 142 -0.99 -4.59 9.86
N LEU A 143 -1.81 -5.52 9.35
CA LEU A 143 -3.23 -5.31 9.04
C LEU A 143 -4.16 -5.19 10.26
N THR A 144 -3.75 -5.75 11.41
CA THR A 144 -4.56 -5.71 12.65
C THR A 144 -3.75 -5.20 13.85
N ARG A 145 -2.65 -4.49 13.57
CA ARG A 145 -1.66 -4.12 14.59
C ARG A 145 -1.95 -2.83 15.35
N LEU A 146 -3.01 -2.08 15.02
CA LEU A 146 -3.27 -0.77 15.63
C LEU A 146 -3.33 -0.81 17.15
N ALA A 147 -3.92 -1.85 17.74
CA ALA A 147 -3.92 -2.03 19.19
C ALA A 147 -2.50 -2.16 19.77
N ALA A 148 -1.65 -2.97 19.13
CA ALA A 148 -0.28 -3.19 19.59
C ALA A 148 0.62 -1.97 19.37
N LEU A 149 0.38 -1.17 18.33
CA LEU A 149 1.14 0.05 18.04
C LEU A 149 0.94 1.13 19.11
N THR A 150 -0.24 1.17 19.73
CA THR A 150 -0.60 2.18 20.73
C THR A 150 -0.46 1.68 22.17
N GLN A 151 -0.03 0.42 22.38
CA GLN A 151 0.11 -0.24 23.68
C GLN A 151 1.57 -0.63 24.01
N SER A 152 1.82 -0.93 25.28
CA SER A 152 3.10 -0.91 26.00
C SER A 152 4.18 -1.93 25.67
N THR A 153 4.17 -2.65 24.58
CA THR A 153 5.25 -3.59 24.20
C THR A 153 6.37 -2.97 23.35
N GLN A 154 6.22 -1.70 23.00
CA GLN A 154 7.14 -0.93 22.17
C GLN A 154 7.92 0.08 23.00
N THR A 155 8.96 0.69 22.41
CA THR A 155 9.64 1.81 23.04
C THR A 155 8.69 2.99 23.20
N GLU A 156 8.90 3.82 24.22
CA GLU A 156 8.07 5.00 24.48
C GLU A 156 7.96 5.93 23.27
N ALA A 157 9.08 6.18 22.58
CA ALA A 157 9.12 7.00 21.37
C ALA A 157 8.21 6.44 20.26
N TYR A 158 8.21 5.12 20.07
CA TYR A 158 7.36 4.46 19.07
C TYR A 158 5.86 4.55 19.41
N ILE A 159 5.53 4.42 20.71
CA ILE A 159 4.15 4.56 21.20
C ILE A 159 3.66 6.01 21.02
N LEU A 160 4.50 6.99 21.32
CA LEU A 160 4.17 8.42 21.12
C LEU A 160 3.95 8.75 19.65
N GLU A 161 4.82 8.24 18.75
CA GLU A 161 4.66 8.38 17.30
C GLU A 161 3.32 7.77 16.83
N ALA A 162 3.03 6.53 17.22
CA ALA A 162 1.79 5.85 16.87
C ALA A 162 0.55 6.57 17.38
N LYS A 163 0.58 7.06 18.63
CA LYS A 163 -0.52 7.84 19.21
C LYS A 163 -0.71 9.19 18.51
N ALA A 164 0.37 9.84 18.06
CA ALA A 164 0.29 11.06 17.28
C ALA A 164 -0.40 10.84 15.94
N ILE A 165 -0.16 9.69 15.30
CA ILE A 165 -0.75 9.35 14.00
C ILE A 165 -2.20 8.86 14.16
N PHE A 166 -2.42 7.86 15.00
CA PHE A 166 -3.70 7.12 15.09
C PHE A 166 -4.61 7.57 16.24
N GLY A 167 -4.06 8.27 17.24
CA GLY A 167 -4.76 8.55 18.50
C GLY A 167 -4.78 7.35 19.45
N THR A 168 -5.54 7.51 20.55
CA THR A 168 -5.67 6.50 21.58
C THR A 168 -6.78 5.48 21.31
N ALA A 169 -7.74 5.80 20.44
CA ALA A 169 -8.90 4.99 20.10
C ALA A 169 -8.82 4.50 18.62
N ALA A 170 -7.67 3.99 18.21
CA ALA A 170 -7.40 3.60 16.81
C ALA A 170 -8.19 2.36 16.36
N VAL A 171 -8.42 1.40 17.27
CA VAL A 171 -9.11 0.15 16.96
C VAL A 171 -10.61 0.39 16.74
N GLY A 172 -11.15 -0.17 15.67
CA GLY A 172 -12.53 0.06 15.24
C GLY A 172 -12.76 1.43 14.60
N GLY A 173 -11.72 2.26 14.52
CA GLY A 173 -11.79 3.61 13.96
C GLY A 173 -11.59 3.66 12.43
N ARG A 174 -11.48 4.90 11.97
CA ARG A 174 -11.41 5.26 10.53
C ARG A 174 -10.20 4.69 9.76
N ASP A 175 -9.19 4.18 10.45
CA ASP A 175 -7.94 3.67 9.89
C ASP A 175 -7.72 2.18 10.23
N ASP A 176 -8.71 1.52 10.84
CA ASP A 176 -8.69 0.09 11.16
C ASP A 176 -9.16 -0.73 9.95
N CYS A 177 -8.28 -1.57 9.40
CA CYS A 177 -8.58 -2.39 8.23
C CYS A 177 -9.77 -3.33 8.44
N GLN A 178 -9.99 -3.85 9.65
CA GLN A 178 -11.13 -4.73 9.95
C GLN A 178 -12.45 -3.96 9.91
N ALA A 179 -12.49 -2.78 10.55
CA ALA A 179 -13.65 -1.91 10.52
C ALA A 179 -13.96 -1.42 9.09
N LEU A 180 -12.94 -1.02 8.35
CA LEU A 180 -13.07 -0.60 6.95
C LEU A 180 -13.57 -1.73 6.05
N ALA A 181 -13.09 -2.97 6.24
CA ALA A 181 -13.57 -4.12 5.48
C ALA A 181 -15.05 -4.41 5.73
N ALA A 182 -15.48 -4.27 6.99
CA ALA A 182 -16.88 -4.44 7.35
C ALA A 182 -17.80 -3.35 6.76
N ALA A 183 -17.32 -2.12 6.71
CA ALA A 183 -18.05 -0.96 6.17
C ALA A 183 -18.02 -0.88 4.63
N CYS A 184 -17.07 -1.55 3.96
CA CYS A 184 -16.89 -1.46 2.52
C CYS A 184 -18.11 -1.96 1.73
N PRO A 185 -18.75 -1.12 0.88
CA PRO A 185 -19.90 -1.51 0.09
C PRO A 185 -19.61 -2.72 -0.79
N LYS A 186 -20.48 -3.72 -0.79
CA LYS A 186 -20.24 -5.00 -1.47
C LYS A 186 -19.96 -4.86 -2.97
N ASN A 187 -20.64 -3.95 -3.65
CA ASN A 187 -20.47 -3.66 -5.07
C ASN A 187 -19.21 -2.88 -5.42
N LEU A 188 -18.53 -2.30 -4.42
CA LEU A 188 -17.27 -1.56 -4.58
C LEU A 188 -16.07 -2.28 -3.98
N ARG A 189 -16.24 -3.49 -3.44
CA ARG A 189 -15.15 -4.25 -2.86
C ARG A 189 -14.00 -4.41 -3.86
N PRO A 190 -12.76 -3.98 -3.53
CA PRO A 190 -11.60 -4.24 -4.39
C PRO A 190 -11.24 -5.72 -4.38
N HIS A 191 -10.55 -6.19 -5.42
CA HIS A 191 -9.89 -7.49 -5.37
C HIS A 191 -8.70 -7.40 -4.42
N LEU A 192 -8.59 -8.33 -3.47
CA LEU A 192 -7.50 -8.33 -2.48
C LEU A 192 -6.61 -9.56 -2.62
N TRP A 193 -5.29 -9.33 -2.54
CA TRP A 193 -4.25 -10.34 -2.37
C TRP A 193 -3.51 -10.05 -1.07
N ILE A 194 -3.37 -11.04 -0.21
CA ILE A 194 -2.65 -10.92 1.06
C ILE A 194 -1.75 -12.13 1.18
N ASP A 195 -0.47 -11.92 1.44
CA ASP A 195 0.45 -12.99 1.78
C ASP A 195 1.38 -12.62 2.92
N CYS A 196 1.93 -13.65 3.60
CA CYS A 196 2.84 -13.47 4.71
C CYS A 196 3.78 -14.66 4.85
N GLY A 197 5.01 -14.39 5.26
CA GLY A 197 5.98 -15.44 5.56
C GLY A 197 5.57 -16.27 6.78
N THR A 198 5.81 -17.59 6.73
CA THR A 198 5.44 -18.51 7.84
C THR A 198 6.28 -18.30 9.09
N GLN A 199 7.43 -17.63 9.01
CA GLN A 199 8.29 -17.22 10.12
C GLN A 199 8.26 -15.71 10.36
N ASP A 200 7.30 -14.99 9.76
CA ASP A 200 7.13 -13.55 9.93
C ASP A 200 6.42 -13.22 11.24
N PHE A 201 6.90 -12.22 11.97
CA PHE A 201 6.29 -11.79 13.24
C PHE A 201 4.89 -11.17 13.04
N LEU A 202 4.49 -10.79 11.82
CA LEU A 202 3.16 -10.32 11.47
C LEU A 202 2.23 -11.43 10.96
N LEU A 203 2.64 -12.69 10.99
CA LEU A 203 1.83 -13.79 10.50
C LEU A 203 0.45 -13.86 11.18
N GLN A 204 0.39 -13.65 12.51
CA GLN A 204 -0.88 -13.69 13.24
C GLN A 204 -1.80 -12.51 12.90
N ASP A 205 -1.23 -11.34 12.61
CA ASP A 205 -1.97 -10.18 12.13
C ASP A 205 -2.65 -10.48 10.77
N ASN A 206 -1.90 -11.10 9.84
CA ASN A 206 -2.41 -11.48 8.52
C ASN A 206 -3.46 -12.60 8.61
N ARG A 207 -3.24 -13.63 9.43
CA ARG A 207 -4.22 -14.68 9.72
C ARG A 207 -5.50 -14.13 10.33
N THR A 208 -5.39 -13.15 11.21
CA THR A 208 -6.54 -12.49 11.85
C THR A 208 -7.36 -11.71 10.82
N MET A 209 -6.72 -10.94 9.95
CA MET A 209 -7.39 -10.25 8.85
C MET A 209 -8.04 -11.24 7.87
N HIS A 210 -7.35 -12.32 7.49
CA HIS A 210 -7.89 -13.39 6.65
C HIS A 210 -9.18 -13.97 7.22
N ARG A 211 -9.16 -14.40 8.49
CA ARG A 211 -10.36 -14.91 9.18
C ARG A 211 -11.50 -13.89 9.22
N HIS A 212 -11.18 -12.61 9.42
CA HIS A 212 -12.16 -11.54 9.42
C HIS A 212 -12.82 -11.37 8.04
N LEU A 213 -12.03 -11.35 6.97
CA LEU A 213 -12.55 -11.27 5.60
C LEU A 213 -13.43 -12.47 5.23
N LEU A 214 -13.08 -13.68 5.68
CA LEU A 214 -13.92 -14.88 5.50
C LEU A 214 -15.28 -14.72 6.18
N LYS A 215 -15.32 -14.24 7.43
CA LYS A 215 -16.57 -13.97 8.16
C LYS A 215 -17.47 -12.97 7.44
N LEU A 216 -16.88 -11.96 6.79
CA LEU A 216 -17.59 -10.95 6.00
C LEU A 216 -17.99 -11.44 4.60
N LYS A 217 -17.64 -12.68 4.24
CA LYS A 217 -17.77 -13.18 2.86
C LYS A 217 -17.15 -12.21 1.85
N PHE A 218 -16.02 -11.62 2.22
CA PHE A 218 -15.24 -10.73 1.37
C PHE A 218 -14.28 -11.59 0.54
N LYS A 219 -14.52 -11.68 -0.77
CA LYS A 219 -13.67 -12.49 -1.67
C LYS A 219 -12.26 -11.90 -1.72
N HIS A 220 -11.28 -12.72 -1.39
CA HIS A 220 -9.86 -12.35 -1.41
C HIS A 220 -8.99 -13.58 -1.66
N THR A 221 -7.75 -13.36 -2.02
CA THR A 221 -6.70 -14.38 -2.12
C THR A 221 -5.80 -14.25 -0.90
N TYR A 222 -5.46 -15.38 -0.26
CA TYR A 222 -4.57 -15.43 0.89
C TYR A 222 -3.57 -16.57 0.74
N HIS A 223 -2.29 -16.26 0.98
CA HIS A 223 -1.21 -17.25 0.94
C HIS A 223 -0.24 -17.09 2.12
N GLU A 224 0.33 -18.21 2.52
CA GLU A 224 1.47 -18.27 3.45
C GLU A 224 2.59 -19.03 2.75
N TYR A 225 3.77 -18.41 2.69
CA TYR A 225 4.95 -19.03 2.08
C TYR A 225 6.08 -19.13 3.11
N PRO A 226 7.03 -20.07 2.97
CA PRO A 226 8.23 -20.06 3.78
C PRO A 226 8.98 -18.73 3.68
N GLY A 227 9.34 -18.15 4.83
CA GLY A 227 10.09 -16.89 4.87
C GLY A 227 9.79 -16.04 6.09
N THR A 228 10.60 -15.00 6.25
CA THR A 228 10.58 -14.07 7.37
C THR A 228 10.17 -12.67 6.91
N HIS A 229 10.15 -11.68 7.81
CA HIS A 229 9.90 -10.27 7.51
C HIS A 229 11.12 -9.62 6.85
N ALA A 230 11.39 -9.95 5.59
CA ALA A 230 12.61 -9.56 4.90
C ALA A 230 12.40 -9.26 3.40
N TRP A 231 13.28 -8.43 2.85
CA TRP A 231 13.26 -8.04 1.45
C TRP A 231 13.39 -9.23 0.48
N SER A 232 14.11 -10.30 0.87
CA SER A 232 14.21 -11.53 0.06
C SER A 232 12.86 -12.21 -0.13
N TYR A 233 11.98 -12.18 0.89
CA TYR A 233 10.61 -12.64 0.79
C TYR A 233 9.79 -11.76 -0.16
N TRP A 234 9.85 -10.46 0.04
CA TRP A 234 9.07 -9.51 -0.77
C TRP A 234 9.51 -9.44 -2.23
N ASP A 235 10.82 -9.55 -2.53
CA ASP A 235 11.32 -9.66 -3.90
C ASP A 235 10.82 -10.92 -4.61
N ALA A 236 10.78 -12.04 -3.91
CA ALA A 236 10.24 -13.28 -4.48
C ALA A 236 8.74 -13.17 -4.81
N HIS A 237 7.94 -12.67 -3.85
CA HIS A 237 6.47 -12.73 -3.93
C HIS A 237 5.80 -11.51 -4.58
N ILE A 238 6.52 -10.41 -4.82
CA ILE A 238 5.97 -9.30 -5.61
C ILE A 238 5.56 -9.76 -7.03
N GLN A 239 6.21 -10.78 -7.58
CA GLN A 239 5.88 -11.35 -8.88
C GLN A 239 4.49 -11.98 -8.90
N ASP A 240 4.07 -12.62 -7.79
CA ASP A 240 2.72 -13.17 -7.62
C ASP A 240 1.67 -12.04 -7.59
N ALA A 241 1.95 -10.99 -6.83
CA ALA A 241 1.10 -9.81 -6.75
C ALA A 241 1.01 -9.06 -8.08
N LEU A 242 2.10 -8.98 -8.85
CA LEU A 242 2.08 -8.40 -10.19
C LEU A 242 1.18 -9.19 -11.14
N ARG A 243 1.25 -10.53 -11.14
CA ARG A 243 0.34 -11.39 -11.93
C ARG A 243 -1.13 -11.20 -11.51
N PHE A 244 -1.38 -11.09 -10.21
CA PHE A 244 -2.70 -10.81 -9.68
C PHE A 244 -3.22 -9.44 -10.16
N HIS A 245 -2.40 -8.39 -10.12
CA HIS A 245 -2.79 -7.07 -10.61
C HIS A 245 -3.00 -7.06 -12.13
N ALA A 246 -2.13 -7.71 -12.90
CA ALA A 246 -2.27 -7.80 -14.36
C ALA A 246 -3.64 -8.36 -14.76
N LYS A 247 -4.10 -9.43 -14.10
CA LYS A 247 -5.44 -9.99 -14.32
C LYS A 247 -6.56 -8.99 -14.02
N ASN A 248 -6.45 -8.23 -12.94
CA ASN A 248 -7.50 -7.29 -12.52
C ASN A 248 -7.48 -5.98 -13.32
N LEU A 249 -6.31 -5.56 -13.80
CA LEU A 249 -6.12 -4.40 -14.67
C LEU A 249 -6.33 -4.74 -16.15
N LYS A 250 -6.48 -6.04 -16.50
CA LYS A 250 -6.67 -6.57 -17.87
C LYS A 250 -5.51 -6.22 -18.81
N ILE A 251 -4.30 -6.47 -18.35
CA ILE A 251 -3.05 -6.32 -19.12
C ILE A 251 -2.28 -7.63 -19.17
#